data_4968c616f63183e8ff9e0ebc1f40bbb8
#
_entry.id   4968c616f63183e8ff9e0ebc1f40bbb8
#
_cell.length_a   1.000
_cell.length_b   1.000
_cell.length_c   1.000
_cell.angle_alpha   90.00
_cell.angle_beta   90.00
_cell.angle_gamma   90.00
#
_symmetry.space_group_name_H-M   'P 1'
#
loop_
_entity.id
_entity.type
_entity.pdbx_description
1 polymer ?
#
loop_
_entity_poly.entity_id
_entity_poly.type
_entity_poly.pdbx_seq_one_letter_code
_entity_poly.pdbx_strand_id
1 'polypeptide(L)'
;MKKFSLFIILVITLLSGCNNYRDIEILDVKLTDVKILSTSRAEVELEYVVRNGSSRDLTLTSTDGFLKKEGVNFAQFRLIESGLIERGKTSSNKTRINVELLDPISLFSLGLNINSWKMSVFQVDVRGVISNDRGNKRVFKFKNLPLEKLVNKF
;
A
#
# COMPACT_ATOMS: atom_id res chain seq x y z
N MET A 1 43.22 19.69 -11.82
CA MET A 1 42.25 19.60 -10.74
C MET A 1 40.85 20.12 -11.10
N LYS A 2 40.69 21.24 -11.79
CA LYS A 2 39.35 21.77 -12.15
C LYS A 2 38.51 20.85 -13.06
N LYS A 3 39.13 20.10 -13.97
CA LYS A 3 38.39 19.17 -14.88
C LYS A 3 37.87 17.91 -14.19
N PHE A 4 38.54 17.46 -13.14
CA PHE A 4 38.12 16.30 -12.37
C PHE A 4 36.92 16.61 -11.47
N SER A 5 36.88 17.82 -10.90
CA SER A 5 35.75 18.30 -10.12
C SER A 5 34.47 18.45 -10.95
N LEU A 6 34.58 18.90 -12.20
CA LEU A 6 33.44 19.03 -13.11
C LEU A 6 32.85 17.69 -13.51
N PHE A 7 33.69 16.66 -13.66
CA PHE A 7 33.24 15.30 -13.99
C PHE A 7 32.49 14.65 -12.82
N ILE A 8 32.95 14.88 -11.58
CA ILE A 8 32.26 14.38 -10.38
C ILE A 8 30.88 15.03 -10.21
N ILE A 9 30.76 16.34 -10.47
CA ILE A 9 29.47 17.05 -10.43
C ILE A 9 28.53 16.52 -11.51
N LEU A 10 29.00 16.24 -12.71
CA LEU A 10 28.22 15.66 -13.80
C LEU A 10 27.70 14.26 -13.45
N VAL A 11 28.55 13.42 -12.84
CA VAL A 11 28.14 12.08 -12.41
C VAL A 11 27.11 12.10 -11.30
N ILE A 12 27.20 13.04 -10.34
CA ILE A 12 26.23 13.20 -9.25
C ILE A 12 24.87 13.66 -9.79
N THR A 13 24.85 14.54 -10.81
CA THR A 13 23.59 14.99 -11.44
C THR A 13 22.91 13.89 -12.27
N LEU A 14 23.68 12.95 -12.85
CA LEU A 14 23.13 11.80 -13.57
C LEU A 14 22.52 10.74 -12.62
N LEU A 15 23.00 10.65 -11.39
CA LEU A 15 22.46 9.74 -10.37
C LEU A 15 21.17 10.26 -9.71
N SER A 16 20.84 11.53 -9.87
CA SER A 16 19.64 12.16 -9.30
C SER A 16 18.36 11.86 -10.11
N GLY A 17 18.47 11.20 -11.26
CA GLY A 17 17.39 11.03 -12.25
C GLY A 17 16.41 9.88 -11.97
N CYS A 18 16.50 9.12 -10.89
CA CYS A 18 15.73 7.88 -10.73
C CYS A 18 14.81 7.81 -9.49
N ASN A 19 14.36 8.93 -8.94
CA ASN A 19 13.61 8.92 -7.66
C ASN A 19 12.17 9.43 -7.74
N ASN A 20 11.46 9.23 -8.85
CA ASN A 20 10.11 9.76 -9.05
C ASN A 20 9.01 9.15 -8.16
N TYR A 21 9.31 8.15 -7.30
CA TYR A 21 8.32 7.50 -6.43
C TYR A 21 8.50 7.79 -4.94
N ARG A 22 9.53 8.54 -4.55
CA ARG A 22 9.69 9.02 -3.17
C ARG A 22 8.72 10.15 -2.83
N ASP A 23 8.07 10.71 -3.84
CA ASP A 23 7.18 11.85 -3.69
C ASP A 23 5.71 11.42 -3.50
N ILE A 24 5.45 10.11 -3.37
CA ILE A 24 4.10 9.61 -3.07
C ILE A 24 4.00 9.40 -1.56
N GLU A 25 3.01 10.05 -0.98
CA GLU A 25 2.73 9.96 0.44
C GLU A 25 1.28 9.59 0.68
N ILE A 26 1.05 8.52 1.42
CA ILE A 26 -0.27 8.16 1.91
C ILE A 26 -0.50 8.94 3.21
N LEU A 27 -1.49 9.82 3.19
CA LEU A 27 -1.79 10.72 4.30
C LEU A 27 -2.82 10.14 5.25
N ASP A 28 -3.79 9.41 4.70
CA ASP A 28 -4.89 8.81 5.47
C ASP A 28 -5.42 7.57 4.76
N VAL A 29 -5.92 6.60 5.53
CA VAL A 29 -6.64 5.42 5.02
C VAL A 29 -7.77 5.10 6.00
N LYS A 30 -9.01 4.99 5.50
CA LYS A 30 -10.19 4.68 6.29
C LYS A 30 -10.90 3.46 5.73
N LEU A 31 -11.36 2.61 6.63
CA LEU A 31 -12.33 1.56 6.32
C LEU A 31 -13.72 2.19 6.20
N THR A 32 -14.36 2.09 5.05
CA THR A 32 -15.68 2.70 4.81
C THR A 32 -16.80 1.67 4.75
N ASP A 33 -16.52 0.46 4.27
CA ASP A 33 -17.51 -0.61 4.21
C ASP A 33 -16.87 -2.00 4.28
N VAL A 34 -17.62 -2.98 4.80
CA VAL A 34 -17.24 -4.40 4.84
C VAL A 34 -18.43 -5.25 4.42
N LYS A 35 -18.32 -5.91 3.29
CA LYS A 35 -19.31 -6.85 2.80
C LYS A 35 -18.81 -8.29 2.97
N ILE A 36 -19.45 -9.04 3.85
CA ILE A 36 -19.15 -10.45 4.05
C ILE A 36 -19.75 -11.25 2.89
N LEU A 37 -18.92 -12.00 2.18
CA LEU A 37 -19.30 -12.82 1.04
C LEU A 37 -19.48 -14.30 1.44
N SER A 38 -18.69 -14.76 2.40
CA SER A 38 -18.75 -16.12 2.96
C SER A 38 -18.08 -16.17 4.33
N THR A 39 -18.00 -17.32 4.95
CA THR A 39 -17.32 -17.55 6.24
C THR A 39 -15.81 -17.23 6.21
N SER A 40 -15.20 -17.19 5.01
CA SER A 40 -13.76 -16.94 4.85
C SER A 40 -13.45 -15.78 3.89
N ARG A 41 -14.46 -15.16 3.26
CA ARG A 41 -14.23 -14.09 2.27
C ARG A 41 -15.05 -12.85 2.56
N ALA A 42 -14.42 -11.70 2.42
CA ALA A 42 -15.06 -10.40 2.51
C ALA A 42 -14.55 -9.48 1.40
N GLU A 43 -15.38 -8.54 1.00
CA GLU A 43 -15.01 -7.37 0.21
C GLU A 43 -14.98 -6.17 1.15
N VAL A 44 -13.88 -5.43 1.11
CA VAL A 44 -13.64 -4.29 1.99
C VAL A 44 -13.45 -3.05 1.14
N GLU A 45 -14.22 -2.00 1.42
CA GLU A 45 -14.02 -0.69 0.80
C GLU A 45 -13.14 0.18 1.69
N LEU A 46 -12.10 0.74 1.09
CA LEU A 46 -11.19 1.69 1.71
C LEU A 46 -11.28 3.05 1.02
N GLU A 47 -11.29 4.10 1.81
CA GLU A 47 -11.02 5.46 1.34
C GLU A 47 -9.60 5.84 1.76
N TYR A 48 -8.81 6.34 0.82
CA TYR A 48 -7.44 6.75 1.10
C TYR A 48 -7.14 8.11 0.51
N VAL A 49 -6.37 8.89 1.27
CA VAL A 49 -5.86 10.19 0.85
C VAL A 49 -4.39 10.05 0.50
N VAL A 50 -4.06 10.40 -0.73
CA VAL A 50 -2.70 10.28 -1.25
C VAL A 50 -2.24 11.59 -1.86
N ARG A 51 -1.01 11.98 -1.59
CA ARG A 51 -0.30 13.08 -2.23
C ARG A 51 0.70 12.52 -3.23
N ASN A 52 0.59 12.98 -4.47
CA ASN A 52 1.56 12.67 -5.51
C ASN A 52 2.38 13.93 -5.81
N GLY A 53 3.55 14.05 -5.23
CA GLY A 53 4.49 15.14 -5.50
C GLY A 53 5.29 14.98 -6.80
N SER A 54 5.09 13.85 -7.51
CA SER A 54 5.79 13.62 -8.77
C SER A 54 5.22 14.45 -9.92
N SER A 55 5.98 14.57 -11.00
CA SER A 55 5.57 15.27 -12.21
C SER A 55 4.68 14.45 -13.16
N ARG A 56 4.21 13.27 -12.73
CA ARG A 56 3.46 12.33 -13.58
C ARG A 56 2.23 11.80 -12.87
N ASP A 57 1.21 11.52 -13.68
CA ASP A 57 0.08 10.73 -13.24
C ASP A 57 0.51 9.29 -13.04
N LEU A 58 0.05 8.70 -11.95
CA LEU A 58 0.36 7.35 -11.56
C LEU A 58 -0.92 6.57 -11.39
N THR A 59 -0.88 5.29 -11.73
CA THR A 59 -2.00 4.37 -11.54
C THR A 59 -1.54 3.20 -10.69
N LEU A 60 -2.23 2.96 -9.57
CA LEU A 60 -2.08 1.74 -8.80
C LEU A 60 -2.81 0.64 -9.56
N THR A 61 -2.06 -0.22 -10.26
CA THR A 61 -2.64 -1.24 -11.15
C THR A 61 -2.96 -2.54 -10.45
N SER A 62 -2.19 -2.88 -9.44
CA SER A 62 -2.44 -4.05 -8.60
C SER A 62 -1.83 -3.87 -7.22
N THR A 63 -2.48 -4.48 -6.23
CA THR A 63 -1.93 -4.65 -4.89
C THR A 63 -2.42 -5.97 -4.35
N ASP A 64 -1.51 -6.76 -3.83
CA ASP A 64 -1.80 -8.03 -3.17
C ASP A 64 -0.88 -8.19 -1.96
N GLY A 65 -1.30 -9.00 -1.02
CA GLY A 65 -0.50 -9.23 0.17
C GLY A 65 -1.13 -10.18 1.18
N PHE A 66 -0.48 -10.25 2.32
CA PHE A 66 -0.90 -11.08 3.44
C PHE A 66 -0.96 -10.24 4.71
N LEU A 67 -2.03 -10.44 5.45
CA LEU A 67 -2.10 -10.09 6.86
C LEU A 67 -1.56 -11.28 7.65
N LYS A 68 -0.55 -11.04 8.46
CA LYS A 68 0.06 -12.04 9.33
C LYS A 68 -0.36 -11.80 10.77
N LYS A 69 -0.63 -12.87 11.48
CA LYS A 69 -0.79 -12.87 12.95
C LYS A 69 0.36 -13.69 13.54
N GLU A 70 1.18 -13.05 14.39
CA GLU A 70 2.33 -13.72 15.03
C GLU A 70 3.25 -14.44 14.03
N GLY A 71 3.47 -13.83 12.85
CA GLY A 71 4.32 -14.36 11.79
C GLY A 71 3.67 -15.38 10.85
N VAL A 72 2.44 -15.82 11.12
CA VAL A 72 1.69 -16.78 10.29
C VAL A 72 0.70 -16.02 9.41
N ASN A 73 0.56 -16.43 8.14
CA ASN A 73 -0.42 -15.85 7.24
C ASN A 73 -1.85 -16.12 7.75
N PHE A 74 -2.51 -15.03 8.16
CA PHE A 74 -3.87 -15.06 8.70
C PHE A 74 -4.92 -14.80 7.63
N ALA A 75 -4.66 -13.84 6.74
CA ALA A 75 -5.52 -13.50 5.62
C ALA A 75 -4.70 -13.09 4.41
N GLN A 76 -5.25 -13.31 3.23
CA GLN A 76 -4.75 -12.78 1.96
C GLN A 76 -5.67 -11.67 1.49
N PHE A 77 -5.10 -10.61 0.91
CA PHE A 77 -5.89 -9.55 0.29
C PHE A 77 -5.41 -9.24 -1.11
N ARG A 78 -6.34 -8.74 -1.94
CA ARG A 78 -6.08 -8.34 -3.32
C ARG A 78 -6.94 -7.15 -3.71
N LEU A 79 -6.32 -6.17 -4.37
CA LEU A 79 -7.00 -5.03 -4.97
C LEU A 79 -7.94 -5.49 -6.09
N ILE A 80 -9.17 -4.98 -6.10
CA ILE A 80 -10.16 -5.26 -7.14
C ILE A 80 -10.09 -4.20 -8.23
N GLU A 81 -9.93 -2.93 -7.85
CA GLU A 81 -10.01 -1.79 -8.74
C GLU A 81 -8.71 -0.99 -8.74
N SER A 82 -8.24 -0.60 -9.92
CA SER A 82 -7.11 0.31 -10.07
C SER A 82 -7.50 1.74 -9.70
N GLY A 83 -6.57 2.48 -9.10
CA GLY A 83 -6.77 3.87 -8.70
C GLY A 83 -5.82 4.82 -9.42
N LEU A 84 -6.35 5.93 -9.95
CA LEU A 84 -5.55 7.02 -10.52
C LEU A 84 -5.09 7.95 -9.41
N ILE A 85 -3.81 8.32 -9.43
CA ILE A 85 -3.17 9.24 -8.50
C ILE A 85 -2.59 10.40 -9.32
N GLU A 86 -3.33 11.49 -9.41
CA GLU A 86 -2.98 12.62 -10.27
C GLU A 86 -1.72 13.35 -9.78
N ARG A 87 -0.89 13.77 -10.73
CA ARG A 87 0.37 14.49 -10.49
C ARG A 87 0.13 15.81 -9.74
N GLY A 88 1.05 16.12 -8.84
CA GLY A 88 1.09 17.41 -8.14
C GLY A 88 -0.12 17.66 -7.23
N LYS A 89 -0.96 16.67 -6.98
CA LYS A 89 -2.20 16.81 -6.21
C LYS A 89 -2.21 15.92 -4.98
N THR A 90 -3.03 16.34 -4.02
CA THR A 90 -3.56 15.51 -2.95
C THR A 90 -4.98 15.14 -3.33
N SER A 91 -5.27 13.84 -3.40
CA SER A 91 -6.57 13.32 -3.81
C SER A 91 -7.08 12.29 -2.80
N SER A 92 -8.41 12.28 -2.59
CA SER A 92 -9.12 11.22 -1.87
C SER A 92 -9.69 10.26 -2.89
N ASN A 93 -9.41 8.97 -2.72
CA ASN A 93 -9.85 7.92 -3.61
C ASN A 93 -10.47 6.79 -2.80
N LYS A 94 -11.43 6.10 -3.42
CA LYS A 94 -12.00 4.87 -2.89
C LYS A 94 -11.49 3.68 -3.68
N THR A 95 -11.29 2.57 -3.00
CA THR A 95 -10.93 1.31 -3.62
C THR A 95 -11.53 0.14 -2.88
N ARG A 96 -11.69 -0.97 -3.58
CA ARG A 96 -12.17 -2.22 -3.00
C ARG A 96 -11.09 -3.28 -3.04
N ILE A 97 -10.99 -4.02 -1.96
CA ILE A 97 -10.10 -5.16 -1.82
C ILE A 97 -10.90 -6.42 -1.48
N ASN A 98 -10.53 -7.52 -2.09
CA ASN A 98 -10.96 -8.85 -1.64
C ASN A 98 -10.04 -9.31 -0.51
N VAL A 99 -10.64 -9.78 0.56
CA VAL A 99 -9.94 -10.39 1.70
C VAL A 99 -10.40 -11.83 1.83
N GLU A 100 -9.46 -12.76 1.89
CA GLU A 100 -9.69 -14.17 2.11
C GLU A 100 -8.96 -14.63 3.37
N LEU A 101 -9.71 -15.15 4.33
CA LEU A 101 -9.14 -15.71 5.56
C LEU A 101 -8.49 -17.06 5.24
N LEU A 102 -7.23 -17.20 5.58
CA LEU A 102 -6.46 -18.43 5.46
C LEU A 102 -6.56 -19.27 6.73
N ASP A 103 -6.90 -18.63 7.85
CA ASP A 103 -7.14 -19.26 9.15
C ASP A 103 -8.46 -18.77 9.75
N PRO A 104 -9.61 -19.31 9.29
CA PRO A 104 -10.92 -18.93 9.82
C PRO A 104 -11.10 -19.27 11.29
N ILE A 105 -10.42 -20.31 11.81
CA ILE A 105 -10.54 -20.73 13.20
C ILE A 105 -9.94 -19.65 14.12
N SER A 106 -8.81 -19.07 13.76
CA SER A 106 -8.21 -17.97 14.51
C SER A 106 -9.11 -16.73 14.56
N LEU A 107 -9.96 -16.51 13.56
CA LEU A 107 -10.93 -15.41 13.60
C LEU A 107 -11.92 -15.56 14.75
N PHE A 108 -12.44 -16.77 14.98
CA PHE A 108 -13.35 -17.04 16.11
C PHE A 108 -12.69 -16.80 17.46
N SER A 109 -11.40 -17.13 17.59
CA SER A 109 -10.64 -16.90 18.82
C SER A 109 -10.36 -15.42 19.09
N LEU A 110 -10.27 -14.59 18.03
CA LEU A 110 -10.10 -13.15 18.14
C LEU A 110 -11.41 -12.42 18.46
N GLY A 111 -12.54 -13.07 18.19
CA GLY A 111 -13.86 -12.45 18.23
C GLY A 111 -14.14 -11.59 16.99
N LEU A 112 -15.41 -11.32 16.74
CA LEU A 112 -15.85 -10.56 15.57
C LEU A 112 -15.70 -9.03 15.74
N ASN A 113 -15.37 -8.57 16.94
CA ASN A 113 -15.17 -7.15 17.22
C ASN A 113 -13.71 -6.75 16.93
N ILE A 114 -13.48 -6.19 15.77
CA ILE A 114 -12.15 -5.74 15.31
C ILE A 114 -11.51 -4.73 16.29
N ASN A 115 -12.31 -3.90 16.94
CA ASN A 115 -11.82 -2.92 17.90
C ASN A 115 -11.17 -3.57 19.16
N SER A 116 -11.47 -4.84 19.42
CA SER A 116 -10.86 -5.59 20.53
C SER A 116 -9.54 -6.29 20.15
N TRP A 117 -9.16 -6.26 18.88
CA TRP A 117 -7.96 -6.93 18.41
C TRP A 117 -6.69 -6.18 18.85
N LYS A 118 -5.71 -6.95 19.32
CA LYS A 118 -4.38 -6.41 19.62
C LYS A 118 -3.63 -6.19 18.31
N MET A 119 -3.63 -4.97 17.78
CA MET A 119 -3.01 -4.64 16.49
C MET A 119 -1.50 -4.91 16.45
N SER A 120 -0.84 -4.92 17.62
CA SER A 120 0.61 -5.19 17.74
C SER A 120 1.03 -6.61 17.33
N VAL A 121 0.11 -7.58 17.33
CA VAL A 121 0.42 -8.97 16.89
C VAL A 121 0.30 -9.16 15.38
N PHE A 122 -0.23 -8.13 14.67
CA PHE A 122 -0.42 -8.20 13.24
C PHE A 122 0.66 -7.47 12.46
N GLN A 123 1.05 -8.07 11.34
CA GLN A 123 1.98 -7.52 10.36
C GLN A 123 1.39 -7.68 8.96
N VAL A 124 1.80 -6.81 8.05
CA VAL A 124 1.36 -6.84 6.66
C VAL A 124 2.56 -7.03 5.76
N ASP A 125 2.47 -8.01 4.87
CA ASP A 125 3.30 -8.10 3.68
C ASP A 125 2.48 -7.59 2.51
N VAL A 126 2.98 -6.60 1.79
CA VAL A 126 2.29 -6.03 0.64
C VAL A 126 3.22 -5.92 -0.56
N ARG A 127 2.67 -6.26 -1.71
CA ARG A 127 3.27 -6.03 -3.02
C ARG A 127 2.30 -5.20 -3.85
N GLY A 128 2.80 -4.15 -4.47
CA GLY A 128 1.99 -3.35 -5.37
C GLY A 128 2.72 -3.02 -6.66
N VAL A 129 1.95 -2.72 -7.70
CA VAL A 129 2.45 -2.29 -9.00
C VAL A 129 1.85 -0.94 -9.32
N ILE A 130 2.72 0.03 -9.55
CA ILE A 130 2.35 1.36 -10.02
C ILE A 130 2.83 1.53 -11.45
N SER A 131 1.98 2.06 -12.31
CA SER A 131 2.33 2.48 -13.66
C SER A 131 2.21 3.98 -13.82
N ASN A 132 3.02 4.57 -14.69
CA ASN A 132 2.87 5.97 -15.07
C ASN A 132 2.08 6.09 -16.39
N ASP A 133 1.80 7.33 -16.79
CA ASP A 133 1.14 7.71 -18.04
C ASP A 133 1.83 7.20 -19.32
N ARG A 134 3.12 6.84 -19.23
CA ARG A 134 3.91 6.24 -20.33
C ARG A 134 3.92 4.72 -20.33
N GLY A 135 3.17 4.09 -19.43
CA GLY A 135 3.12 2.63 -19.30
C GLY A 135 4.30 2.00 -18.58
N ASN A 136 5.25 2.78 -18.05
CA ASN A 136 6.34 2.25 -17.25
C ASN A 136 5.81 1.76 -15.90
N LYS A 137 6.13 0.52 -15.58
CA LYS A 137 5.66 -0.14 -14.33
C LYS A 137 6.78 -0.22 -13.32
N ARG A 138 6.43 -0.02 -12.06
CA ARG A 138 7.31 -0.30 -10.91
C ARG A 138 6.60 -1.14 -9.88
N VAL A 139 7.35 -2.04 -9.28
CA VAL A 139 6.89 -2.91 -8.20
C VAL A 139 7.48 -2.39 -6.90
N PHE A 140 6.63 -2.17 -5.91
CA PHE A 140 7.04 -1.96 -4.52
C PHE A 140 6.68 -3.18 -3.68
N LYS A 141 7.49 -3.43 -2.66
CA LYS A 141 7.27 -4.53 -1.72
C LYS A 141 7.62 -4.06 -0.31
N PHE A 142 6.71 -4.30 0.61
CA PHE A 142 6.96 -4.13 2.04
C PHE A 142 6.73 -5.48 2.72
N LYS A 143 7.61 -5.83 3.65
CA LYS A 143 7.51 -7.06 4.43
C LYS A 143 7.49 -6.73 5.91
N ASN A 144 6.67 -7.50 6.65
CA ASN A 144 6.56 -7.40 8.11
C ASN A 144 6.26 -5.96 8.59
N LEU A 145 5.47 -5.22 7.82
CA LEU A 145 5.05 -3.88 8.20
C LEU A 145 4.07 -4.01 9.38
N PRO A 146 4.36 -3.44 10.57
CA PRO A 146 3.45 -3.53 11.70
C PRO A 146 2.10 -2.89 11.36
N LEU A 147 1.01 -3.63 11.55
CA LEU A 147 -0.34 -3.11 11.28
C LEU A 147 -0.66 -1.88 12.14
N GLU A 148 -0.16 -1.86 13.36
CA GLU A 148 -0.28 -0.72 14.28
C GLU A 148 0.22 0.60 13.68
N LYS A 149 1.31 0.58 12.89
CA LYS A 149 1.82 1.78 12.21
C LYS A 149 0.92 2.25 11.06
N LEU A 150 0.11 1.37 10.50
CA LEU A 150 -0.86 1.70 9.46
C LEU A 150 -2.17 2.20 10.06
N VAL A 151 -2.58 1.63 11.19
CA VAL A 151 -3.87 1.93 11.85
C VAL A 151 -3.79 3.15 12.78
N ASN A 152 -2.64 3.48 13.35
CA ASN A 152 -2.46 4.70 14.16
C ASN A 152 -2.52 6.01 13.36
N LYS A 153 -2.81 5.91 12.07
CA LYS A 153 -3.19 7.04 11.21
C LYS A 153 -4.71 7.14 11.02
N PHE A 154 -5.48 6.32 11.75
CA PHE A 154 -6.94 6.31 11.72
C PHE A 154 -7.53 7.04 12.92
#